data_cd603f27e043319b7dca73b77feb5373
#
_entry.id   cd603f27e043319b7dca73b77feb5373
#
_cell.length_a   1.000
_cell.length_b   1.000
_cell.length_c   1.000
_cell.angle_alpha   90.00
_cell.angle_beta   90.00
_cell.angle_gamma   90.00
#
_symmetry.space_group_name_H-M   'P 1'
#
loop_
_entity.id
_entity.type
_entity.pdbx_description
1 polymer ?
#
loop_
_entity_poly.entity_id
_entity_poly.type
_entity_poly.pdbx_seq_one_letter_code
_entity_poly.pdbx_strand_id
1 'polypeptide(L)'
;MIWNLRQGSVMVVLGLFLMVPMTSLSEEVVKKLVSNADTKPINVAVDGKSGVWEQFEHLFESVTEQLSNHQQMYINNPVAYHEFLSSTVIELWDSSSTTRALIGKAHYSNLTEEQRLTLVENVNQTLIRYAFEGLESYGDQEFKVDNVVVNEEQGMGWVQVLMESPVLPDINLDILIKRISTDTWRAVDIRVKGITYVAIKKRKYREILEEQGFSALIDNLKNKNIEYFDAICAATGTSKELGKAPC
;
A
#
# COMPACT_ATOMS: atom_id res chain seq x y z
N MET A 1 -27.62 8.98 -32.48
CA MET A 1 -26.57 8.04 -32.84
C MET A 1 -25.49 8.18 -31.81
N ILE A 2 -25.61 7.42 -30.74
CA ILE A 2 -24.80 7.56 -29.50
C ILE A 2 -23.99 6.28 -29.39
N TRP A 3 -22.70 6.40 -29.54
CA TRP A 3 -21.75 5.33 -29.24
C TRP A 3 -20.76 5.87 -28.21
N ASN A 4 -21.11 5.69 -26.94
CA ASN A 4 -20.16 5.88 -25.84
C ASN A 4 -19.60 4.54 -25.43
N LEU A 5 -18.36 4.30 -25.83
CA LEU A 5 -17.54 3.20 -25.42
C LEU A 5 -17.14 3.37 -23.94
N ARG A 6 -17.69 2.52 -23.11
CA ARG A 6 -17.14 2.19 -21.78
C ARG A 6 -15.81 1.45 -21.98
N GLN A 7 -14.74 2.17 -22.05
CA GLN A 7 -13.37 1.63 -21.90
C GLN A 7 -12.71 2.27 -20.68
N GLY A 8 -13.23 2.03 -19.49
CA GLY A 8 -12.71 2.64 -18.27
C GLY A 8 -12.35 1.68 -17.15
N SER A 9 -12.69 0.40 -17.25
CA SER A 9 -12.71 -0.46 -16.05
C SER A 9 -11.50 -1.37 -15.83
N VAL A 10 -10.51 -1.39 -16.70
CA VAL A 10 -9.35 -2.31 -16.59
C VAL A 10 -8.17 -1.70 -15.82
N MET A 11 -8.18 -0.38 -15.55
CA MET A 11 -6.99 0.33 -15.07
C MET A 11 -6.87 0.48 -13.54
N VAL A 12 -7.82 0.09 -12.76
CA VAL A 12 -8.02 0.72 -11.47
C VAL A 12 -7.58 -0.09 -10.25
N VAL A 13 -7.52 -1.38 -10.30
CA VAL A 13 -6.76 -2.13 -9.28
C VAL A 13 -5.26 -2.02 -9.55
N LEU A 14 -4.89 -1.69 -10.79
CA LEU A 14 -3.54 -1.27 -11.17
C LEU A 14 -3.24 0.20 -10.79
N GLY A 15 -4.23 1.02 -10.51
CA GLY A 15 -4.05 2.44 -10.13
C GLY A 15 -3.28 2.62 -8.83
N LEU A 16 -3.34 1.67 -7.92
CA LEU A 16 -2.43 1.64 -6.74
C LEU A 16 -0.94 1.60 -7.15
N PHE A 17 -0.62 1.20 -8.39
CA PHE A 17 0.76 0.98 -8.83
C PHE A 17 1.16 1.65 -10.15
N LEU A 18 0.24 2.17 -10.98
CA LEU A 18 0.55 2.45 -12.39
C LEU A 18 0.21 3.86 -12.90
N MET A 19 0.03 4.88 -12.06
CA MET A 19 0.14 6.27 -12.54
C MET A 19 1.60 6.75 -12.53
N VAL A 20 2.47 5.95 -13.13
CA VAL A 20 3.71 6.46 -13.72
C VAL A 20 3.47 6.47 -15.23
N PRO A 21 3.61 7.60 -15.94
CA PRO A 21 3.56 7.57 -17.40
C PRO A 21 4.59 6.56 -17.87
N MET A 22 4.13 5.55 -18.59
CA MET A 22 4.98 4.55 -19.25
C MET A 22 5.73 5.21 -20.43
N THR A 23 6.67 6.09 -20.11
CA THR A 23 7.67 6.53 -21.06
C THR A 23 8.98 5.88 -20.66
N SER A 24 9.35 4.84 -21.40
CA SER A 24 10.68 4.24 -21.49
C SER A 24 11.29 3.63 -20.22
N LEU A 25 10.72 2.55 -19.70
CA LEU A 25 11.55 1.50 -19.10
C LEU A 25 11.75 0.43 -20.18
N SER A 26 12.98 0.27 -20.67
CA SER A 26 13.29 -0.76 -21.64
C SER A 26 13.03 -2.14 -21.03
N GLU A 27 12.55 -3.10 -21.84
CA GLU A 27 12.32 -4.50 -21.43
C GLU A 27 13.52 -5.13 -20.71
N GLU A 28 14.69 -4.63 -20.96
CA GLU A 28 15.96 -5.07 -20.39
C GLU A 28 16.10 -4.69 -18.89
N VAL A 29 15.55 -3.54 -18.47
CA VAL A 29 15.53 -3.12 -17.06
C VAL A 29 14.54 -3.97 -16.25
N VAL A 30 13.40 -4.29 -16.84
CA VAL A 30 12.39 -5.17 -16.22
C VAL A 30 12.95 -6.58 -16.05
N LYS A 31 13.63 -7.14 -17.06
CA LYS A 31 14.30 -8.46 -16.97
C LYS A 31 15.40 -8.50 -15.90
N LYS A 32 16.16 -7.42 -15.76
CA LYS A 32 17.25 -7.34 -14.77
C LYS A 32 16.74 -7.19 -13.33
N LEU A 33 15.58 -6.57 -13.13
CA LEU A 33 14.91 -6.48 -11.82
C LEU A 33 14.27 -7.82 -11.41
N VAL A 34 13.74 -8.57 -12.38
CA VAL A 34 13.13 -9.89 -12.13
C VAL A 34 14.22 -10.95 -11.86
N SER A 35 15.38 -10.89 -12.51
CA SER A 35 16.45 -11.88 -12.34
C SER A 35 17.15 -11.84 -10.97
N ASN A 36 17.03 -10.74 -10.22
CA ASN A 36 17.59 -10.61 -8.87
C ASN A 36 16.59 -10.95 -7.75
N ALA A 37 15.39 -11.42 -8.10
CA ALA A 37 14.36 -11.81 -7.14
C ALA A 37 14.31 -13.33 -6.86
N ASP A 38 15.25 -14.10 -7.41
CA ASP A 38 15.38 -15.54 -7.15
C ASP A 38 15.93 -15.83 -5.74
N THR A 39 15.13 -15.57 -4.72
CA THR A 39 15.24 -16.27 -3.45
C THR A 39 14.32 -17.47 -3.52
N LYS A 40 14.92 -18.65 -3.74
CA LYS A 40 14.28 -19.96 -3.67
C LYS A 40 13.42 -20.04 -2.40
N PRO A 41 12.14 -20.42 -2.47
CA PRO A 41 11.32 -20.53 -1.28
C PRO A 41 11.89 -21.63 -0.38
N ILE A 42 12.37 -21.24 0.80
CA ILE A 42 12.70 -22.21 1.84
C ILE A 42 11.37 -22.57 2.50
N ASN A 43 10.85 -23.74 2.19
CA ASN A 43 9.71 -24.31 2.86
C ASN A 43 10.11 -24.69 4.28
N VAL A 44 9.72 -23.88 5.25
CA VAL A 44 9.72 -24.25 6.66
C VAL A 44 8.28 -24.33 7.12
N ALA A 45 7.79 -25.55 7.30
CA ALA A 45 6.51 -25.82 7.93
C ALA A 45 6.72 -25.66 9.44
N VAL A 46 6.05 -24.69 10.08
CA VAL A 46 6.00 -24.60 11.55
C VAL A 46 4.81 -23.80 12.06
N ASP A 47 4.40 -24.05 13.29
CA ASP A 47 3.25 -23.57 14.05
C ASP A 47 3.00 -22.03 14.09
N GLY A 48 3.97 -21.19 13.78
CA GLY A 48 3.78 -19.75 13.58
C GLY A 48 2.91 -19.38 12.36
N LYS A 49 2.69 -20.33 11.46
CA LYS A 49 1.90 -20.14 10.24
C LYS A 49 0.41 -19.92 10.55
N SER A 50 -0.15 -20.57 11.59
CA SER A 50 -1.58 -20.46 11.91
C SER A 50 -1.94 -19.08 12.41
N GLY A 51 -1.18 -18.50 13.34
CA GLY A 51 -1.46 -17.17 13.88
C GLY A 51 -1.34 -16.04 12.85
N VAL A 52 -0.33 -16.13 11.96
CA VAL A 52 -0.20 -15.18 10.85
C VAL A 52 -1.36 -15.33 9.86
N TRP A 53 -1.72 -16.57 9.52
CA TRP A 53 -2.86 -16.85 8.65
C TRP A 53 -4.13 -16.23 9.19
N GLU A 54 -4.51 -16.56 10.42
CA GLU A 54 -5.71 -16.08 11.09
C GLU A 54 -5.74 -14.54 11.15
N GLN A 55 -4.61 -13.91 11.52
CA GLN A 55 -4.51 -12.45 11.60
C GLN A 55 -4.82 -11.77 10.25
N PHE A 56 -4.25 -12.27 9.15
CA PHE A 56 -4.44 -11.65 7.84
C PHE A 56 -5.75 -12.08 7.17
N GLU A 57 -6.25 -13.28 7.43
CA GLU A 57 -7.58 -13.72 6.99
C GLU A 57 -8.67 -12.82 7.60
N HIS A 58 -8.67 -12.60 8.91
CA HIS A 58 -9.59 -11.67 9.57
C HIS A 58 -9.47 -10.24 9.06
N LEU A 59 -8.25 -9.78 8.78
CA LEU A 59 -8.07 -8.46 8.17
C LEU A 59 -8.76 -8.36 6.81
N PHE A 60 -8.52 -9.32 5.92
CA PHE A 60 -9.07 -9.28 4.56
C PHE A 60 -10.57 -9.55 4.53
N GLU A 61 -11.09 -10.40 5.40
CA GLU A 61 -12.54 -10.57 5.59
C GLU A 61 -13.18 -9.25 6.03
N SER A 62 -12.61 -8.59 7.06
CA SER A 62 -13.11 -7.31 7.53
C SER A 62 -13.04 -6.23 6.45
N VAL A 63 -11.95 -6.13 5.71
CA VAL A 63 -11.81 -5.16 4.61
C VAL A 63 -12.84 -5.43 3.51
N THR A 64 -12.99 -6.70 3.10
CA THR A 64 -13.98 -7.09 2.07
C THR A 64 -15.39 -6.76 2.52
N GLU A 65 -15.77 -7.14 3.73
CA GLU A 65 -17.10 -6.87 4.30
C GLU A 65 -17.38 -5.37 4.37
N GLN A 66 -16.42 -4.58 4.89
CA GLN A 66 -16.59 -3.13 5.00
C GLN A 66 -16.71 -2.45 3.63
N LEU A 67 -15.91 -2.86 2.66
CA LEU A 67 -15.99 -2.30 1.33
C LEU A 67 -17.30 -2.70 0.62
N SER A 68 -17.69 -3.98 0.67
CA SER A 68 -18.93 -4.46 0.04
C SER A 68 -20.17 -3.79 0.62
N ASN A 69 -20.22 -3.61 1.94
CA ASN A 69 -21.41 -3.06 2.61
C ASN A 69 -21.42 -1.54 2.67
N HIS A 70 -20.27 -0.87 2.64
CA HIS A 70 -20.17 0.55 2.95
C HIS A 70 -19.45 1.39 1.89
N GLN A 71 -19.10 0.85 0.72
CA GLN A 71 -18.37 1.57 -0.32
C GLN A 71 -18.96 2.94 -0.62
N GLN A 72 -20.27 3.00 -0.90
CA GLN A 72 -20.94 4.27 -1.23
C GLN A 72 -20.97 5.25 -0.06
N MET A 73 -21.08 4.74 1.16
CA MET A 73 -20.99 5.56 2.37
C MET A 73 -19.58 6.14 2.51
N TYR A 74 -18.55 5.36 2.30
CA TYR A 74 -17.14 5.79 2.35
C TYR A 74 -16.81 6.81 1.25
N ILE A 75 -17.31 6.63 0.02
CA ILE A 75 -17.16 7.61 -1.07
C ILE A 75 -17.77 8.96 -0.67
N ASN A 76 -18.91 8.96 0.00
CA ASN A 76 -19.60 10.19 0.42
C ASN A 76 -19.12 10.74 1.78
N ASN A 77 -18.37 9.96 2.55
CA ASN A 77 -17.84 10.33 3.85
C ASN A 77 -16.34 9.97 3.97
N PRO A 78 -15.46 10.81 3.42
CA PRO A 78 -14.02 10.52 3.43
C PRO A 78 -13.42 10.46 4.84
N VAL A 79 -14.00 11.12 5.83
CA VAL A 79 -13.56 11.04 7.23
C VAL A 79 -13.76 9.63 7.77
N ALA A 80 -14.95 9.05 7.58
CA ALA A 80 -15.24 7.69 8.03
C ALA A 80 -14.34 6.65 7.35
N TYR A 81 -14.03 6.83 6.06
CA TYR A 81 -13.11 5.93 5.36
C TYR A 81 -11.67 6.06 5.86
N HIS A 82 -11.22 7.28 6.12
CA HIS A 82 -9.91 7.52 6.70
C HIS A 82 -9.77 6.89 8.10
N GLU A 83 -10.80 7.03 8.94
CA GLU A 83 -10.84 6.41 10.28
C GLU A 83 -10.77 4.88 10.17
N PHE A 84 -11.54 4.28 9.26
CA PHE A 84 -11.50 2.83 9.00
C PHE A 84 -10.09 2.38 8.57
N LEU A 85 -9.49 3.03 7.58
CA LEU A 85 -8.15 2.68 7.12
C LEU A 85 -7.09 2.83 8.22
N SER A 86 -7.18 3.89 9.00
CA SER A 86 -6.21 4.18 10.07
C SER A 86 -6.27 3.13 11.17
N SER A 87 -7.47 2.73 11.60
CA SER A 87 -7.68 1.78 12.69
C SER A 87 -7.54 0.32 12.28
N THR A 88 -7.67 0.00 11.00
CA THR A 88 -7.68 -1.39 10.51
C THR A 88 -6.43 -1.71 9.71
N VAL A 89 -6.12 -0.91 8.70
CA VAL A 89 -5.04 -1.23 7.75
C VAL A 89 -3.70 -0.67 8.24
N ILE A 90 -3.66 0.61 8.63
CA ILE A 90 -2.40 1.28 9.01
C ILE A 90 -1.89 0.76 10.36
N GLU A 91 -2.77 0.39 11.28
CA GLU A 91 -2.35 -0.21 12.56
C GLU A 91 -1.58 -1.52 12.38
N LEU A 92 -1.92 -2.29 11.35
CA LEU A 92 -1.23 -3.53 10.98
C LEU A 92 -0.02 -3.32 10.06
N TRP A 93 0.37 -2.06 9.78
CA TRP A 93 1.48 -1.73 8.91
C TRP A 93 2.69 -1.19 9.71
N ASP A 94 3.89 -1.75 9.48
CA ASP A 94 5.16 -1.20 10.02
C ASP A 94 5.68 -0.11 9.06
N SER A 95 5.09 1.07 9.17
CA SER A 95 5.42 2.23 8.33
C SER A 95 6.85 2.70 8.49
N SER A 96 7.46 2.50 9.67
CA SER A 96 8.87 2.82 9.90
C SER A 96 9.79 1.93 9.07
N SER A 97 9.51 0.63 8.99
CA SER A 97 10.26 -0.30 8.14
C SER A 97 10.06 0.00 6.66
N THR A 98 8.83 0.31 6.23
CA THR A 98 8.54 0.74 4.85
C THR A 98 9.32 2.01 4.50
N THR A 99 9.25 3.03 5.34
CA THR A 99 9.95 4.30 5.15
C THR A 99 11.47 4.10 5.06
N ARG A 100 12.03 3.29 5.96
CA ARG A 100 13.45 2.93 5.93
C ARG A 100 13.85 2.19 4.64
N ALA A 101 12.99 1.32 4.11
CA ALA A 101 13.23 0.63 2.85
C ALA A 101 13.17 1.59 1.64
N LEU A 102 12.25 2.56 1.66
CA LEU A 102 12.09 3.57 0.62
C LEU A 102 13.33 4.45 0.47
N ILE A 103 13.84 5.04 1.55
CA ILE A 103 15.01 5.93 1.48
C ILE A 103 16.34 5.22 1.70
N GLY A 104 16.32 3.98 2.20
CA GLY A 104 17.50 3.19 2.52
C GLY A 104 18.04 3.42 3.93
N LYS A 105 18.71 2.38 4.47
CA LYS A 105 19.20 2.36 5.85
C LYS A 105 20.13 3.54 6.17
N ALA A 106 21.05 3.89 5.27
CA ALA A 106 22.04 4.95 5.50
C ALA A 106 21.32 6.31 5.68
N HIS A 107 20.47 6.70 4.74
CA HIS A 107 19.72 7.95 4.84
C HIS A 107 18.80 7.98 6.08
N TYR A 108 18.07 6.88 6.33
CA TYR A 108 17.18 6.79 7.49
C TYR A 108 17.92 6.92 8.82
N SER A 109 19.14 6.35 8.94
CA SER A 109 19.94 6.43 10.17
C SER A 109 20.49 7.84 10.43
N ASN A 110 20.66 8.65 9.39
CA ASN A 110 21.16 10.03 9.49
C ASN A 110 20.06 11.06 9.82
N LEU A 111 18.79 10.67 9.76
CA LEU A 111 17.67 11.54 10.14
C LEU A 111 17.59 11.67 11.67
N THR A 112 17.19 12.86 12.13
CA THR A 112 16.77 13.04 13.53
C THR A 112 15.48 12.27 13.81
N GLU A 113 15.14 12.09 15.08
CA GLU A 113 13.90 11.42 15.47
C GLU A 113 12.67 12.17 14.92
N GLU A 114 12.65 13.50 15.03
CA GLU A 114 11.59 14.36 14.51
C GLU A 114 11.45 14.20 12.98
N GLN A 115 12.56 14.17 12.26
CA GLN A 115 12.56 13.94 10.81
C GLN A 115 12.02 12.54 10.44
N ARG A 116 12.37 11.51 11.22
CA ARG A 116 11.84 10.16 11.01
C ARG A 116 10.32 10.12 11.20
N LEU A 117 9.82 10.69 12.30
CA LEU A 117 8.39 10.76 12.59
C LEU A 117 7.64 11.52 11.48
N THR A 118 8.15 12.68 11.07
CA THR A 118 7.57 13.47 9.98
C THR A 118 7.52 12.68 8.67
N LEU A 119 8.58 11.96 8.32
CA LEU A 119 8.63 11.19 7.08
C LEU A 119 7.69 9.97 7.14
N VAL A 120 7.65 9.27 8.27
CA VAL A 120 6.76 8.13 8.48
C VAL A 120 5.30 8.57 8.35
N GLU A 121 4.92 9.69 8.96
CA GLU A 121 3.56 10.23 8.86
C GLU A 121 3.19 10.57 7.40
N ASN A 122 4.06 11.23 6.65
CA ASN A 122 3.80 11.54 5.24
C ASN A 122 3.73 10.29 4.35
N VAL A 123 4.47 9.24 4.69
CA VAL A 123 4.35 7.93 4.03
C VAL A 123 3.02 7.27 4.38
N ASN A 124 2.56 7.32 5.63
CA ASN A 124 1.24 6.83 6.03
C ASN A 124 0.12 7.51 5.25
N GLN A 125 0.13 8.84 5.20
CA GLN A 125 -0.86 9.59 4.43
C GLN A 125 -0.83 9.22 2.93
N THR A 126 0.35 8.90 2.40
CA THR A 126 0.49 8.43 1.02
C THR A 126 -0.11 7.02 0.84
N LEU A 127 0.05 6.12 1.80
CA LEU A 127 -0.56 4.79 1.76
C LEU A 127 -2.09 4.88 1.86
N ILE A 128 -2.60 5.72 2.76
CA ILE A 128 -4.03 6.01 2.89
C ILE A 128 -4.59 6.58 1.58
N ARG A 129 -3.89 7.55 0.98
CA ARG A 129 -4.29 8.12 -0.32
C ARG A 129 -4.43 7.04 -1.39
N TYR A 130 -3.49 6.09 -1.48
CA TYR A 130 -3.61 4.99 -2.44
C TYR A 130 -4.81 4.08 -2.16
N ALA A 131 -5.17 3.87 -0.90
CA ALA A 131 -6.40 3.14 -0.57
C ALA A 131 -7.66 3.89 -1.01
N PHE A 132 -7.69 5.23 -0.89
CA PHE A 132 -8.76 6.06 -1.43
C PHE A 132 -8.84 5.98 -2.96
N GLU A 133 -7.71 6.07 -3.66
CA GLU A 133 -7.65 5.90 -5.13
C GLU A 133 -8.23 4.55 -5.57
N GLY A 134 -8.09 3.50 -4.73
CA GLY A 134 -8.67 2.18 -4.97
C GLY A 134 -10.18 2.08 -4.70
N LEU A 135 -10.72 2.88 -3.77
CA LEU A 135 -12.11 2.76 -3.31
C LEU A 135 -13.14 2.98 -4.42
N GLU A 136 -12.95 4.01 -5.26
CA GLU A 136 -13.88 4.31 -6.36
C GLU A 136 -13.96 3.18 -7.39
N SER A 137 -13.00 2.33 -7.40
CA SER A 137 -12.79 1.26 -8.37
C SER A 137 -13.05 -0.11 -7.80
N TYR A 138 -13.36 -0.16 -6.53
CA TYR A 138 -13.80 -1.39 -5.93
C TYR A 138 -15.11 -1.84 -6.58
N GLY A 139 -15.12 -3.07 -7.06
CA GLY A 139 -16.25 -3.68 -7.77
C GLY A 139 -16.44 -5.11 -7.27
N ASP A 140 -16.74 -5.24 -5.98
CA ASP A 140 -17.01 -6.50 -5.30
C ASP A 140 -15.85 -7.53 -5.43
N GLN A 141 -14.60 -7.05 -5.38
CA GLN A 141 -13.44 -7.93 -5.25
C GLN A 141 -13.41 -8.56 -3.86
N GLU A 142 -13.12 -9.86 -3.83
CA GLU A 142 -12.87 -10.62 -2.60
C GLU A 142 -11.38 -10.84 -2.42
N PHE A 143 -10.90 -10.74 -1.18
CA PHE A 143 -9.50 -10.98 -0.83
C PHE A 143 -9.41 -12.22 0.04
N LYS A 144 -8.67 -13.22 -0.41
CA LYS A 144 -8.51 -14.50 0.29
C LYS A 144 -7.04 -14.78 0.55
N VAL A 145 -6.69 -15.15 1.77
CA VAL A 145 -5.34 -15.64 2.06
C VAL A 145 -5.19 -17.01 1.40
N ASP A 146 -4.26 -17.11 0.45
CA ASP A 146 -3.97 -18.35 -0.29
C ASP A 146 -2.83 -19.14 0.36
N ASN A 147 -1.79 -18.45 0.81
CA ASN A 147 -0.65 -19.09 1.46
C ASN A 147 0.09 -18.13 2.40
N VAL A 148 0.78 -18.69 3.39
CA VAL A 148 1.69 -17.96 4.28
C VAL A 148 3.04 -18.67 4.31
N VAL A 149 4.11 -17.92 4.06
CA VAL A 149 5.48 -18.40 4.14
C VAL A 149 6.25 -17.50 5.11
N VAL A 150 6.73 -18.04 6.20
CA VAL A 150 7.52 -17.30 7.20
C VAL A 150 8.92 -17.89 7.34
N ASN A 151 9.89 -17.00 7.55
CA ASN A 151 11.22 -17.34 7.99
C ASN A 151 11.37 -16.86 9.44
N GLU A 152 11.26 -17.78 10.36
CA GLU A 152 11.29 -17.52 11.80
C GLU A 152 12.61 -16.92 12.29
N GLU A 153 13.74 -17.35 11.73
CA GLU A 153 15.06 -16.84 12.10
C GLU A 153 15.23 -15.37 11.71
N GLN A 154 14.74 -15.01 10.53
CA GLN A 154 14.81 -13.64 10.02
C GLN A 154 13.67 -12.75 10.53
N GLY A 155 12.60 -13.34 11.09
CA GLY A 155 11.40 -12.63 11.47
C GLY A 155 10.72 -11.93 10.28
N MET A 156 10.76 -12.56 9.11
CA MET A 156 10.20 -12.05 7.86
C MET A 156 9.35 -13.13 7.18
N GLY A 157 8.36 -12.72 6.41
CA GLY A 157 7.51 -13.66 5.69
C GLY A 157 6.72 -13.00 4.58
N TRP A 158 5.95 -13.83 3.88
CA TRP A 158 5.00 -13.42 2.86
C TRP A 158 3.62 -14.01 3.15
N VAL A 159 2.61 -13.18 3.11
CA VAL A 159 1.21 -13.59 3.03
C VAL A 159 0.80 -13.44 1.56
N GLN A 160 0.49 -14.55 0.93
CA GLN A 160 0.00 -14.57 -0.44
C GLN A 160 -1.52 -14.44 -0.41
N VAL A 161 -2.04 -13.46 -1.12
CA VAL A 161 -3.46 -13.12 -1.15
C VAL A 161 -3.95 -13.20 -2.58
N LEU A 162 -5.01 -13.94 -2.81
CA LEU A 162 -5.73 -13.96 -4.06
C LEU A 162 -6.83 -12.89 -4.01
N MET A 163 -6.79 -11.94 -4.91
CA MET A 163 -7.89 -11.01 -5.16
C MET A 163 -8.72 -11.56 -6.31
N GLU A 164 -9.89 -12.06 -5.98
CA GLU A 164 -10.88 -12.52 -6.95
C GLU A 164 -11.78 -11.36 -7.38
N SER A 165 -12.20 -11.34 -8.63
CA SER A 165 -13.05 -10.29 -9.17
C SER A 165 -14.15 -10.89 -10.05
N PRO A 166 -15.41 -10.42 -9.92
CA PRO A 166 -16.52 -10.90 -10.77
C PRO A 166 -16.31 -10.62 -12.26
N VAL A 167 -15.48 -9.64 -12.61
CA VAL A 167 -15.34 -9.12 -13.98
C VAL A 167 -13.93 -9.06 -14.52
N LEU A 168 -12.92 -9.24 -13.68
CA LEU A 168 -11.50 -9.16 -14.04
C LEU A 168 -10.82 -10.50 -13.74
N PRO A 169 -9.71 -10.83 -14.40
CA PRO A 169 -8.87 -11.94 -13.99
C PRO A 169 -8.37 -11.78 -12.56
N ASP A 170 -8.26 -12.89 -11.85
CA ASP A 170 -7.71 -12.92 -10.50
C ASP A 170 -6.29 -12.35 -10.44
N ILE A 171 -5.98 -11.68 -9.35
CA ILE A 171 -4.67 -11.04 -9.15
C ILE A 171 -4.06 -11.53 -7.84
N ASN A 172 -2.81 -11.99 -7.93
CA ASN A 172 -2.02 -12.28 -6.74
C ASN A 172 -1.45 -10.99 -6.16
N LEU A 173 -1.74 -10.78 -4.88
CA LEU A 173 -1.14 -9.77 -4.01
C LEU A 173 -0.30 -10.50 -2.97
N ASP A 174 0.94 -10.10 -2.80
CA ASP A 174 1.78 -10.67 -1.76
C ASP A 174 2.14 -9.57 -0.76
N ILE A 175 1.85 -9.81 0.51
CA ILE A 175 2.17 -8.88 1.59
C ILE A 175 3.47 -9.36 2.25
N LEU A 176 4.51 -8.55 2.16
CA LEU A 176 5.73 -8.77 2.94
C LEU A 176 5.44 -8.41 4.39
N ILE A 177 5.68 -9.35 5.30
CA ILE A 177 5.45 -9.17 6.72
C ILE A 177 6.74 -9.27 7.51
N LYS A 178 6.76 -8.58 8.66
CA LYS A 178 7.86 -8.57 9.61
C LYS A 178 7.33 -8.81 11.01
N ARG A 179 8.03 -9.64 11.77
CA ARG A 179 7.74 -9.90 13.17
C ARG A 179 8.18 -8.71 14.03
N ILE A 180 7.27 -8.16 14.80
CA ILE A 180 7.49 -7.03 15.70
C ILE A 180 7.70 -7.52 17.14
N SER A 181 6.95 -8.54 17.54
CA SER A 181 7.09 -9.24 18.82
C SER A 181 6.88 -10.74 18.62
N THR A 182 6.89 -11.52 19.67
CA THR A 182 6.76 -12.99 19.60
C THR A 182 5.58 -13.44 18.75
N ASP A 183 4.41 -12.81 18.91
CA ASP A 183 3.15 -13.21 18.24
C ASP A 183 2.55 -12.11 17.35
N THR A 184 3.32 -11.04 17.07
CA THR A 184 2.79 -9.90 16.31
C THR A 184 3.57 -9.71 15.02
N TRP A 185 2.88 -9.79 13.91
CA TRP A 185 3.41 -9.53 12.59
C TRP A 185 2.75 -8.29 12.00
N ARG A 186 3.52 -7.49 11.28
CA ARG A 186 3.03 -6.32 10.56
C ARG A 186 3.46 -6.33 9.11
N ALA A 187 2.60 -5.82 8.24
CA ALA A 187 2.92 -5.59 6.85
C ALA A 187 4.01 -4.51 6.71
N VAL A 188 4.93 -4.69 5.76
CA VAL A 188 6.01 -3.74 5.48
C VAL A 188 6.13 -3.37 4.00
N ASP A 189 5.60 -4.19 3.10
CA ASP A 189 5.56 -3.93 1.66
C ASP A 189 4.45 -4.75 1.02
N ILE A 190 4.02 -4.34 -0.15
CA ILE A 190 3.07 -5.09 -0.97
C ILE A 190 3.66 -5.34 -2.34
N ARG A 191 3.48 -6.55 -2.86
CA ARG A 191 3.91 -6.97 -4.19
C ARG A 191 2.70 -7.32 -5.06
N VAL A 192 2.62 -6.71 -6.22
CA VAL A 192 1.59 -6.99 -7.22
C VAL A 192 2.29 -7.38 -8.51
N LYS A 193 1.93 -8.52 -9.08
CA LYS A 193 2.56 -9.04 -10.31
C LYS A 193 4.10 -9.06 -10.24
N GLY A 194 4.64 -9.44 -9.07
CA GLY A 194 6.07 -9.59 -8.85
C GLY A 194 6.84 -8.29 -8.53
N ILE A 195 6.19 -7.13 -8.52
CA ILE A 195 6.86 -5.83 -8.27
C ILE A 195 6.34 -5.24 -6.96
N THR A 196 7.25 -4.89 -6.04
CA THR A 196 6.87 -4.31 -4.75
C THR A 196 6.70 -2.79 -4.82
N TYR A 197 5.86 -2.24 -3.92
CA TYR A 197 5.67 -0.80 -3.78
C TYR A 197 7.01 -0.08 -3.52
N VAL A 198 7.82 -0.61 -2.60
CA VAL A 198 9.15 -0.06 -2.32
C VAL A 198 10.04 -0.08 -3.56
N ALA A 199 10.03 -1.15 -4.35
CA ALA A 199 10.84 -1.22 -5.58
C ALA A 199 10.48 -0.11 -6.58
N ILE A 200 9.20 0.21 -6.70
CA ILE A 200 8.70 1.28 -7.60
C ILE A 200 9.10 2.67 -7.09
N LYS A 201 8.96 2.92 -5.79
CA LYS A 201 9.07 4.28 -5.24
C LYS A 201 10.46 4.67 -4.76
N LYS A 202 11.29 3.69 -4.32
CA LYS A 202 12.59 3.95 -3.68
C LYS A 202 13.52 4.82 -4.51
N ARG A 203 13.57 4.62 -5.83
CA ARG A 203 14.46 5.41 -6.70
C ARG A 203 14.11 6.88 -6.65
N LYS A 204 12.83 7.21 -6.82
CA LYS A 204 12.37 8.61 -6.84
C LYS A 204 12.54 9.30 -5.48
N TYR A 205 12.27 8.58 -4.39
CA TYR A 205 12.42 9.13 -3.04
C TYR A 205 13.88 9.43 -2.72
N ARG A 206 14.81 8.53 -3.09
CA ARG A 206 16.24 8.73 -2.90
C ARG A 206 16.79 9.85 -3.77
N GLU A 207 16.40 9.91 -5.05
CA GLU A 207 16.77 10.99 -5.96
C GLU A 207 16.39 12.36 -5.38
N ILE A 208 15.15 12.55 -4.92
CA ILE A 208 14.74 13.82 -4.29
C ILE A 208 15.56 14.10 -3.03
N LEU A 209 15.75 13.09 -2.19
CA LEU A 209 16.48 13.25 -0.92
C LEU A 209 17.96 13.62 -1.16
N GLU A 210 18.61 13.00 -2.15
CA GLU A 210 20.02 13.21 -2.47
C GLU A 210 20.27 14.53 -3.21
N GLU A 211 19.39 14.90 -4.13
CA GLU A 211 19.56 16.09 -4.97
C GLU A 211 18.96 17.37 -4.35
N GLN A 212 17.87 17.25 -3.60
CA GLN A 212 17.09 18.39 -3.13
C GLN A 212 16.95 18.46 -1.61
N GLY A 213 17.33 17.38 -0.92
CA GLY A 213 17.32 17.30 0.54
C GLY A 213 15.99 16.83 1.15
N PHE A 214 16.01 16.70 2.49
CA PHE A 214 14.90 16.17 3.27
C PHE A 214 13.62 17.00 3.14
N SER A 215 13.71 18.31 3.22
CA SER A 215 12.54 19.21 3.13
C SER A 215 11.80 19.03 1.81
N ALA A 216 12.53 18.95 0.69
CA ALA A 216 11.94 18.76 -0.62
C ALA A 216 11.20 17.40 -0.75
N LEU A 217 11.72 16.35 -0.12
CA LEU A 217 11.03 15.06 -0.07
C LEU A 217 9.71 15.17 0.71
N ILE A 218 9.74 15.82 1.89
CA ILE A 218 8.52 16.03 2.70
C ILE A 218 7.50 16.86 1.93
N ASP A 219 7.94 18.00 1.34
CA ASP A 219 7.05 18.87 0.57
C ASP A 219 6.42 18.15 -0.63
N ASN A 220 7.18 17.29 -1.32
CA ASN A 220 6.67 16.48 -2.43
C ASN A 220 5.57 15.50 -1.99
N LEU A 221 5.75 14.82 -0.85
CA LEU A 221 4.77 13.90 -0.32
C LEU A 221 3.54 14.63 0.20
N LYS A 222 3.77 15.64 1.04
CA LYS A 222 2.73 16.44 1.69
C LYS A 222 1.83 17.14 0.67
N ASN A 223 2.41 17.82 -0.33
CA ASN A 223 1.63 18.53 -1.33
C ASN A 223 0.73 17.60 -2.14
N LYS A 224 1.22 16.42 -2.53
CA LYS A 224 0.40 15.42 -3.23
C LYS A 224 -0.74 14.88 -2.37
N ASN A 225 -0.50 14.66 -1.09
CA ASN A 225 -1.53 14.18 -0.18
C ASN A 225 -2.58 15.27 0.07
N ILE A 226 -2.14 16.52 0.32
CA ILE A 226 -3.06 17.66 0.52
C ILE A 226 -3.90 17.89 -0.74
N GLU A 227 -3.28 17.98 -1.91
CA GLU A 227 -3.99 18.20 -3.18
C GLU A 227 -5.10 17.15 -3.40
N TYR A 228 -4.77 15.88 -3.15
CA TYR A 228 -5.71 14.78 -3.30
C TYR A 228 -6.86 14.85 -2.31
N PHE A 229 -6.57 15.01 -1.02
CA PHE A 229 -7.60 15.03 0.01
C PHE A 229 -8.45 16.30 -0.05
N ASP A 230 -7.87 17.47 -0.36
CA ASP A 230 -8.64 18.71 -0.56
C ASP A 230 -9.64 18.55 -1.71
N ALA A 231 -9.27 17.86 -2.80
CA ALA A 231 -10.17 17.59 -3.92
C ALA A 231 -11.34 16.68 -3.51
N ILE A 232 -11.08 15.61 -2.76
CA ILE A 232 -12.11 14.69 -2.26
C ILE A 232 -13.05 15.40 -1.28
N CYS A 233 -12.50 16.15 -0.32
CA CYS A 233 -13.29 16.88 0.67
C CYS A 233 -14.18 17.94 0.00
N ALA A 234 -13.67 18.62 -1.01
CA ALA A 234 -14.45 19.59 -1.79
C ALA A 234 -15.59 18.88 -2.58
N ALA A 235 -15.29 17.74 -3.20
CA ALA A 235 -16.27 16.99 -4.01
C ALA A 235 -17.42 16.41 -3.15
N THR A 236 -17.14 16.02 -1.91
CA THR A 236 -18.15 15.50 -0.97
C THR A 236 -18.85 16.58 -0.16
N GLY A 237 -18.42 17.84 -0.27
CA GLY A 237 -18.92 18.94 0.56
C GLY A 237 -18.57 18.80 2.04
N THR A 238 -17.58 17.96 2.36
CA THR A 238 -17.13 17.75 3.73
C THR A 238 -16.32 18.99 4.17
N SER A 239 -16.79 19.65 5.20
CA SER A 239 -16.07 20.80 5.78
C SER A 239 -14.80 20.33 6.47
N LYS A 240 -13.71 21.10 6.32
CA LYS A 240 -12.51 20.89 7.13
C LYS A 240 -12.88 21.08 8.61
N GLU A 241 -13.13 20.00 9.31
CA GLU A 241 -13.23 20.01 10.76
C GLU A 241 -11.81 20.09 11.33
N LEU A 242 -11.53 21.10 12.13
CA LEU A 242 -10.24 21.28 12.79
C LEU A 242 -9.83 19.98 13.51
N GLY A 243 -8.79 19.33 12.99
CA GLY A 243 -8.19 18.14 13.60
C GLY A 243 -8.72 16.78 13.15
N LYS A 244 -9.66 16.72 12.20
CA LYS A 244 -10.10 15.42 11.62
C LYS A 244 -9.55 15.22 10.21
N ALA A 245 -8.66 14.24 10.08
CA ALA A 245 -8.21 13.79 8.77
C ALA A 245 -9.35 13.05 8.03
N PRO A 246 -9.38 13.09 6.69
CA PRO A 246 -8.47 13.83 5.80
C PRO A 246 -8.93 15.28 5.53
N CYS A 247 -10.09 15.65 5.98
CA CYS A 247 -10.74 16.93 5.75
C CYS A 247 -10.62 17.88 6.94
#